data_07a7bc84b78365becc9727280fc0fcda
#
_entry.id   07a7bc84b78365becc9727280fc0fcda
#
_cell.length_a   1.000
_cell.length_b   1.000
_cell.length_c   1.000
_cell.angle_alpha   90.00
_cell.angle_beta   90.00
_cell.angle_gamma   90.00
#
_symmetry.space_group_name_H-M   'P 1'
#
loop_
_entity.id
_entity.type
_entity.pdbx_description
1 polymer ?
#
loop_
_entity_poly.entity_id
_entity_poly.type
_entity_poly.pdbx_seq_one_letter_code
_entity_poly.pdbx_strand_id
1 'polypeptide(L)'
;MRVGIVGAGIAGLAHAWSAAQRGHEVTVFERTPKASGASIRNFGMIWVIGQPDHMQSIAMDSRDRWIHAAKQAGFWVSPCGSLHLAHHDDEWQVLSEYVAEHGQTQRAEHLQLLDRSETLSRTSGANPDGLRGSLWSDTECCVDPTSAVRSMPAWLHRQYQVEFHFSTAVTQAQTGLIRTGDGTHHRFDRIVICSGDDFATLFPEVYNGIPIRPCKLHMMRTVEQPQGWRIGPHLAGGLTLRHYPNFKKCPTLAALQQRIAQESPHLDRLGIHVMASQNHLGQVVLGDSHQYGDEVEPFDTSDIDEHILKELVKIIHLPTWQLQARWHGVYAKYTDGLVFEQVVAPGVIVFTGLGGNGMTLSFGLAEDAWSRWEPL
;
A
#
# COMPACT_ATOMS: atom_id res chain seq x y z
N MET A 1 18.01 -22.53 -8.55
CA MET A 1 19.02 -21.43 -8.47
C MET A 1 19.15 -20.96 -7.03
N ARG A 2 20.28 -20.33 -6.72
CA ARG A 2 20.45 -19.56 -5.47
C ARG A 2 20.05 -18.11 -5.71
N VAL A 3 19.13 -17.61 -4.91
CA VAL A 3 18.56 -16.26 -5.05
C VAL A 3 18.86 -15.44 -3.81
N GLY A 4 19.50 -14.28 -4.00
CA GLY A 4 19.74 -13.30 -2.94
C GLY A 4 18.74 -12.16 -3.02
N ILE A 5 18.09 -11.80 -1.93
CA ILE A 5 17.12 -10.69 -1.88
C ILE A 5 17.60 -9.68 -0.86
N VAL A 6 17.62 -8.40 -1.26
CA VAL A 6 18.00 -7.28 -0.38
C VAL A 6 16.75 -6.53 0.05
N GLY A 7 16.48 -6.55 1.36
CA GLY A 7 15.31 -5.96 2.00
C GLY A 7 14.23 -6.98 2.35
N ALA A 8 13.78 -6.99 3.61
CA ALA A 8 12.66 -7.80 4.11
C ALA A 8 11.36 -6.97 4.28
N GLY A 9 11.19 -5.91 3.49
CA GLY A 9 9.91 -5.25 3.29
C GLY A 9 8.97 -6.10 2.44
N ILE A 10 7.73 -5.63 2.21
CA ILE A 10 6.73 -6.43 1.50
C ILE A 10 7.15 -6.83 0.09
N ALA A 11 7.87 -5.97 -0.64
CA ALA A 11 8.38 -6.30 -1.97
C ALA A 11 9.40 -7.46 -1.91
N GLY A 12 10.39 -7.39 -1.00
CA GLY A 12 11.37 -8.45 -0.84
C GLY A 12 10.77 -9.76 -0.35
N LEU A 13 9.80 -9.71 0.57
CA LEU A 13 9.07 -10.89 1.05
C LEU A 13 8.23 -11.54 -0.07
N ALA A 14 7.63 -10.71 -0.95
CA ALA A 14 6.89 -11.19 -2.11
C ALA A 14 7.81 -11.94 -3.09
N HIS A 15 8.96 -11.36 -3.42
CA HIS A 15 9.96 -12.03 -4.26
C HIS A 15 10.53 -13.29 -3.60
N ALA A 16 10.76 -13.26 -2.28
CA ALA A 16 11.23 -14.43 -1.54
C ALA A 16 10.23 -15.59 -1.63
N TRP A 17 8.94 -15.29 -1.47
CA TRP A 17 7.89 -16.29 -1.58
C TRP A 17 7.76 -16.83 -2.99
N SER A 18 7.65 -15.97 -4.00
CA SER A 18 7.53 -16.40 -5.41
C SER A 18 8.73 -17.22 -5.89
N ALA A 19 9.95 -16.86 -5.48
CA ALA A 19 11.15 -17.63 -5.79
C ALA A 19 11.14 -19.00 -5.10
N ALA A 20 10.82 -19.03 -3.80
CA ALA A 20 10.81 -20.26 -3.02
C ALA A 20 9.74 -21.27 -3.50
N GLN A 21 8.55 -20.77 -3.94
CA GLN A 21 7.52 -21.61 -4.56
C GLN A 21 7.98 -22.27 -5.86
N ARG A 22 8.96 -21.67 -6.56
CA ARG A 22 9.59 -22.24 -7.77
C ARG A 22 10.76 -23.20 -7.45
N GLY A 23 10.97 -23.51 -6.17
CA GLY A 23 12.02 -24.43 -5.74
C GLY A 23 13.42 -23.82 -5.71
N HIS A 24 13.54 -22.49 -5.66
CA HIS A 24 14.83 -21.83 -5.51
C HIS A 24 15.28 -21.81 -4.06
N GLU A 25 16.59 -21.86 -3.86
CA GLU A 25 17.26 -21.63 -2.57
C GLU A 25 17.32 -20.09 -2.35
N VAL A 26 16.62 -19.58 -1.35
CA VAL A 26 16.43 -18.15 -1.17
C VAL A 26 17.06 -17.67 0.14
N THR A 27 17.85 -16.58 0.04
CA THR A 27 18.42 -15.88 1.19
C THR A 27 18.02 -14.41 1.14
N VAL A 28 17.45 -13.90 2.22
CA VAL A 28 17.01 -12.50 2.37
C VAL A 28 17.89 -11.76 3.37
N PHE A 29 18.40 -10.60 2.99
CA PHE A 29 19.20 -9.71 3.86
C PHE A 29 18.39 -8.49 4.25
N GLU A 30 18.30 -8.20 5.54
CA GLU A 30 17.62 -7.03 6.09
C GLU A 30 18.56 -6.28 7.05
N ARG A 31 18.78 -5.00 6.78
CA ARG A 31 19.70 -4.16 7.58
C ARG A 31 19.23 -3.91 9.02
N THR A 32 17.94 -3.98 9.27
CA THR A 32 17.37 -3.78 10.60
C THR A 32 17.02 -5.12 11.28
N PRO A 33 16.88 -5.18 12.61
CA PRO A 33 16.53 -6.42 13.30
C PRO A 33 15.11 -6.93 12.99
N LYS A 34 14.27 -6.11 12.38
CA LYS A 34 12.92 -6.43 11.91
C LYS A 34 12.45 -5.35 10.92
N ALA A 35 11.52 -5.66 10.04
CA ALA A 35 10.97 -4.68 9.11
C ALA A 35 10.54 -3.40 9.83
N SER A 36 11.02 -2.24 9.37
CA SER A 36 10.81 -0.92 9.98
C SER A 36 10.44 0.18 8.98
N GLY A 37 10.49 -0.10 7.66
CA GLY A 37 10.18 0.86 6.59
C GLY A 37 8.69 1.01 6.29
N ALA A 38 8.36 1.47 5.09
CA ALA A 38 7.00 1.77 4.62
C ALA A 38 6.02 0.60 4.79
N SER A 39 6.49 -0.64 4.67
CA SER A 39 5.66 -1.85 4.71
C SER A 39 4.87 -2.04 6.01
N ILE A 40 5.29 -1.39 7.11
CA ILE A 40 4.58 -1.45 8.39
C ILE A 40 3.98 -0.09 8.82
N ARG A 41 4.10 0.93 7.99
CA ARG A 41 3.71 2.31 8.31
C ARG A 41 2.56 2.82 7.45
N ASN A 42 1.66 1.92 7.03
CA ASN A 42 0.53 2.16 6.15
C ASN A 42 -0.80 1.75 6.80
N PHE A 43 -1.91 1.91 6.10
CA PHE A 43 -3.25 1.57 6.58
C PHE A 43 -3.51 0.06 6.81
N GLY A 44 -2.70 -0.82 6.23
CA GLY A 44 -3.01 -2.24 6.14
C GLY A 44 -4.07 -2.60 5.10
N MET A 45 -4.38 -1.68 4.20
CA MET A 45 -5.35 -1.88 3.12
C MET A 45 -4.72 -2.63 1.95
N ILE A 46 -5.37 -3.71 1.53
CA ILE A 46 -5.17 -4.32 0.22
C ILE A 46 -6.26 -3.70 -0.67
N TRP A 47 -5.88 -2.63 -1.39
CA TRP A 47 -6.78 -1.67 -2.01
C TRP A 47 -6.97 -1.95 -3.51
N VAL A 48 -7.72 -3.01 -3.82
CA VAL A 48 -7.91 -3.51 -5.18
C VAL A 48 -8.68 -2.50 -6.05
N ILE A 49 -9.75 -1.91 -5.52
CA ILE A 49 -10.57 -0.94 -6.25
C ILE A 49 -9.77 0.25 -6.78
N GLY A 50 -8.73 0.69 -6.08
CA GLY A 50 -7.88 1.82 -6.48
C GLY A 50 -6.94 1.54 -7.65
N GLN A 51 -6.85 0.30 -8.11
CA GLN A 51 -5.91 -0.07 -9.17
C GLN A 51 -6.52 0.16 -10.57
N PRO A 52 -5.70 0.57 -11.55
CA PRO A 52 -6.17 0.69 -12.94
C PRO A 52 -6.56 -0.66 -13.52
N ASP A 53 -7.40 -0.65 -14.56
CA ASP A 53 -8.00 -1.87 -15.13
C ASP A 53 -6.99 -2.96 -15.50
N HIS A 54 -5.87 -2.58 -16.12
CA HIS A 54 -4.82 -3.52 -16.52
C HIS A 54 -4.07 -4.18 -15.36
N MET A 55 -4.26 -3.69 -14.13
CA MET A 55 -3.64 -4.24 -12.92
C MET A 55 -4.60 -5.04 -12.05
N GLN A 56 -5.87 -5.15 -12.45
CA GLN A 56 -6.89 -5.79 -11.60
C GLN A 56 -6.59 -7.26 -11.32
N SER A 57 -6.19 -8.03 -12.33
CA SER A 57 -5.85 -9.45 -12.14
C SER A 57 -4.65 -9.63 -11.19
N ILE A 58 -3.64 -8.76 -11.31
CA ILE A 58 -2.47 -8.75 -10.42
C ILE A 58 -2.87 -8.38 -8.98
N ALA A 59 -3.76 -7.39 -8.82
CA ALA A 59 -4.24 -6.98 -7.51
C ALA A 59 -5.10 -8.06 -6.84
N MET A 60 -5.95 -8.75 -7.60
CA MET A 60 -6.76 -9.88 -7.11
C MET A 60 -5.90 -11.08 -6.74
N ASP A 61 -4.90 -11.46 -7.56
CA ASP A 61 -3.94 -12.50 -7.20
C ASP A 61 -3.18 -12.12 -5.91
N SER A 62 -2.74 -10.87 -5.81
CA SER A 62 -2.07 -10.37 -4.61
C SER A 62 -2.97 -10.46 -3.36
N ARG A 63 -4.25 -10.09 -3.48
CA ARG A 63 -5.26 -10.23 -2.41
C ARG A 63 -5.41 -11.68 -1.95
N ASP A 64 -5.55 -12.60 -2.89
CA ASP A 64 -5.74 -14.01 -2.57
C ASP A 64 -4.49 -14.61 -1.91
N ARG A 65 -3.31 -14.18 -2.34
CA ARG A 65 -2.04 -14.49 -1.69
C ARG A 65 -1.96 -13.94 -0.26
N TRP A 66 -2.47 -12.75 0.00
CA TRP A 66 -2.58 -12.22 1.37
C TRP A 66 -3.43 -13.11 2.26
N ILE A 67 -4.61 -13.54 1.78
CA ILE A 67 -5.52 -14.43 2.52
C ILE A 67 -4.86 -15.80 2.77
N HIS A 68 -4.16 -16.32 1.77
CA HIS A 68 -3.40 -17.57 1.90
C HIS A 68 -2.28 -17.43 2.94
N ALA A 69 -1.45 -16.39 2.81
CA ALA A 69 -0.34 -16.14 3.73
C ALA A 69 -0.80 -15.97 5.18
N ALA A 70 -1.94 -15.29 5.39
CA ALA A 70 -2.52 -15.12 6.73
C ALA A 70 -2.85 -16.46 7.40
N LYS A 71 -3.46 -17.40 6.65
CA LYS A 71 -3.76 -18.75 7.16
C LYS A 71 -2.50 -19.52 7.50
N GLN A 72 -1.42 -19.36 6.74
CA GLN A 72 -0.21 -20.13 6.91
C GLN A 72 0.74 -19.53 7.96
N ALA A 73 0.88 -18.21 7.98
CA ALA A 73 1.74 -17.48 8.89
C ALA A 73 1.08 -17.11 10.23
N GLY A 74 -0.25 -17.24 10.33
CA GLY A 74 -1.01 -17.02 11.57
C GLY A 74 -1.23 -15.55 11.91
N PHE A 75 -1.22 -14.63 10.94
CA PHE A 75 -1.59 -13.24 11.18
C PHE A 75 -3.06 -12.96 10.79
N TRP A 76 -3.59 -11.87 11.34
CA TRP A 76 -4.97 -11.48 11.07
C TRP A 76 -5.15 -10.87 9.67
N VAL A 77 -6.20 -11.31 8.97
CA VAL A 77 -6.72 -10.71 7.73
C VAL A 77 -8.24 -10.64 7.81
N SER A 78 -8.82 -9.57 7.29
CA SER A 78 -10.26 -9.40 7.17
C SER A 78 -10.64 -8.99 5.75
N PRO A 79 -11.40 -9.81 5.01
CA PRO A 79 -12.06 -9.40 3.76
C PRO A 79 -13.22 -8.46 4.11
N CYS A 80 -12.92 -7.18 4.32
CA CYS A 80 -13.88 -6.20 4.84
C CYS A 80 -14.56 -5.36 3.76
N GLY A 81 -14.03 -5.35 2.53
CA GLY A 81 -14.48 -4.44 1.49
C GLY A 81 -14.19 -2.97 1.77
N SER A 82 -14.73 -2.09 0.96
CA SER A 82 -14.57 -0.64 1.11
C SER A 82 -15.81 0.16 0.72
N LEU A 83 -15.93 1.35 1.28
CA LEU A 83 -16.91 2.36 0.92
C LEU A 83 -16.20 3.67 0.54
N HIS A 84 -16.41 4.14 -0.69
CA HIS A 84 -16.10 5.51 -1.07
C HIS A 84 -17.34 6.37 -0.78
N LEU A 85 -17.27 7.18 0.27
CA LEU A 85 -18.36 8.03 0.74
C LEU A 85 -18.44 9.30 -0.10
N ALA A 86 -19.63 9.66 -0.57
CA ALA A 86 -19.90 10.89 -1.29
C ALA A 86 -20.73 11.83 -0.41
N HIS A 87 -20.20 13.04 -0.14
CA HIS A 87 -20.86 14.11 0.59
C HIS A 87 -21.22 15.31 -0.31
N HIS A 88 -20.66 15.37 -1.53
CA HIS A 88 -20.95 16.37 -2.54
C HIS A 88 -21.55 15.73 -3.80
N ASP A 89 -22.30 16.52 -4.58
CA ASP A 89 -22.96 16.02 -5.80
C ASP A 89 -21.95 15.61 -6.88
N ASP A 90 -20.83 16.29 -7.00
CA ASP A 90 -19.76 15.93 -7.92
C ASP A 90 -19.07 14.60 -7.51
N GLU A 91 -18.89 14.35 -6.22
CA GLU A 91 -18.37 13.08 -5.70
C GLU A 91 -19.31 11.91 -6.05
N TRP A 92 -20.62 12.09 -5.78
CA TRP A 92 -21.64 11.10 -6.14
C TRP A 92 -21.69 10.83 -7.64
N GLN A 93 -21.56 11.87 -8.45
CA GLN A 93 -21.55 11.75 -9.91
C GLN A 93 -20.32 10.95 -10.38
N VAL A 94 -19.12 11.21 -9.86
CA VAL A 94 -17.90 10.45 -10.17
C VAL A 94 -18.08 8.97 -9.83
N LEU A 95 -18.65 8.65 -8.66
CA LEU A 95 -18.91 7.26 -8.28
C LEU A 95 -19.92 6.58 -9.22
N SER A 96 -20.97 7.31 -9.62
CA SER A 96 -21.98 6.83 -10.56
C SER A 96 -21.41 6.55 -11.95
N GLU A 97 -20.56 7.47 -12.45
CA GLU A 97 -19.85 7.32 -13.73
C GLU A 97 -18.91 6.11 -13.70
N TYR A 98 -18.20 5.92 -12.59
CA TYR A 98 -17.29 4.78 -12.41
C TYR A 98 -18.03 3.44 -12.47
N VAL A 99 -19.15 3.30 -11.77
CA VAL A 99 -19.97 2.07 -11.83
C VAL A 99 -20.56 1.85 -13.22
N ALA A 100 -21.04 2.91 -13.87
CA ALA A 100 -21.59 2.83 -15.23
C ALA A 100 -20.52 2.38 -16.25
N GLU A 101 -19.29 2.87 -16.16
CA GLU A 101 -18.17 2.46 -17.02
C GLU A 101 -17.87 0.97 -16.88
N HIS A 102 -17.93 0.44 -15.65
CA HIS A 102 -17.57 -0.95 -15.35
C HIS A 102 -18.76 -1.92 -15.44
N GLY A 103 -19.97 -1.44 -15.71
CA GLY A 103 -21.22 -2.21 -15.63
C GLY A 103 -21.31 -3.45 -16.53
N GLN A 104 -20.40 -3.61 -17.51
CA GLN A 104 -20.30 -4.81 -18.37
C GLN A 104 -18.94 -5.52 -18.28
N THR A 105 -18.13 -5.17 -17.28
CA THR A 105 -16.84 -5.81 -17.01
C THR A 105 -16.97 -6.81 -15.86
N GLN A 106 -15.95 -7.65 -15.68
CA GLN A 106 -15.88 -8.55 -14.51
C GLN A 106 -15.90 -7.80 -13.18
N ARG A 107 -15.54 -6.50 -13.17
CA ARG A 107 -15.61 -5.65 -11.97
C ARG A 107 -17.05 -5.39 -11.51
N ALA A 108 -18.03 -5.43 -12.41
CA ALA A 108 -19.43 -5.13 -12.08
C ALA A 108 -19.97 -5.98 -10.92
N GLU A 109 -19.54 -7.25 -10.84
CA GLU A 109 -19.98 -8.17 -9.78
C GLU A 109 -19.51 -7.74 -8.38
N HIS A 110 -18.47 -6.92 -8.31
CA HIS A 110 -17.83 -6.46 -7.08
C HIS A 110 -18.21 -5.03 -6.68
N LEU A 111 -18.96 -4.31 -7.51
CA LEU A 111 -19.23 -2.88 -7.34
C LEU A 111 -20.74 -2.64 -7.19
N GLN A 112 -21.11 -1.83 -6.19
CA GLN A 112 -22.50 -1.44 -5.97
C GLN A 112 -22.59 0.02 -5.52
N LEU A 113 -23.43 0.83 -6.17
CA LEU A 113 -23.84 2.12 -5.63
C LEU A 113 -24.85 1.87 -4.52
N LEU A 114 -24.60 2.49 -3.38
CA LEU A 114 -25.47 2.45 -2.21
C LEU A 114 -26.02 3.85 -1.96
N ASP A 115 -27.32 3.94 -1.73
CA ASP A 115 -27.93 5.18 -1.24
C ASP A 115 -27.47 5.49 0.20
N ARG A 116 -27.92 6.63 0.73
CA ARG A 116 -27.60 7.05 2.10
C ARG A 116 -28.01 6.01 3.14
N SER A 117 -29.21 5.45 3.03
CA SER A 117 -29.75 4.48 3.99
C SER A 117 -28.98 3.17 3.96
N GLU A 118 -28.70 2.65 2.76
CA GLU A 118 -27.90 1.46 2.54
C GLU A 118 -26.46 1.64 3.04
N THR A 119 -25.85 2.80 2.78
CA THR A 119 -24.52 3.13 3.29
C THR A 119 -24.47 3.09 4.81
N LEU A 120 -25.42 3.75 5.49
CA LEU A 120 -25.48 3.79 6.96
C LEU A 120 -25.83 2.42 7.57
N SER A 121 -26.51 1.54 6.85
CA SER A 121 -26.75 0.17 7.29
C SER A 121 -25.49 -0.70 7.23
N ARG A 122 -24.55 -0.37 6.33
CA ARG A 122 -23.32 -1.15 6.11
C ARG A 122 -22.17 -0.73 7.04
N THR A 123 -22.17 0.49 7.52
CA THR A 123 -21.16 1.01 8.46
C THR A 123 -21.75 2.02 9.44
N SER A 124 -21.38 1.88 10.70
CA SER A 124 -21.63 2.93 11.70
C SER A 124 -20.57 4.02 11.73
N GLY A 125 -19.54 3.89 10.87
CA GLY A 125 -18.42 4.83 10.79
C GLY A 125 -18.61 5.98 9.80
N ALA A 126 -19.65 5.97 8.94
CA ALA A 126 -19.92 7.08 8.04
C ALA A 126 -20.61 8.23 8.79
N ASN A 127 -20.14 9.47 8.56
CA ASN A 127 -20.85 10.64 9.04
C ASN A 127 -22.15 10.83 8.21
N PRO A 128 -23.34 10.83 8.84
CA PRO A 128 -24.60 10.95 8.11
C PRO A 128 -24.85 12.36 7.55
N ASP A 129 -24.18 13.39 8.09
CA ASP A 129 -24.44 14.78 7.71
C ASP A 129 -23.92 15.07 6.30
N GLY A 130 -24.83 15.44 5.40
CA GLY A 130 -24.51 15.68 3.99
C GLY A 130 -24.25 14.42 3.14
N LEU A 131 -24.29 13.23 3.72
CA LEU A 131 -24.02 11.98 2.99
C LEU A 131 -25.07 11.78 1.88
N ARG A 132 -24.59 11.62 0.63
CA ARG A 132 -25.40 11.31 -0.56
C ARG A 132 -25.57 9.81 -0.73
N GLY A 133 -24.48 9.06 -0.53
CA GLY A 133 -24.38 7.63 -0.70
C GLY A 133 -22.92 7.19 -0.75
N SER A 134 -22.68 6.01 -1.27
CA SER A 134 -21.33 5.47 -1.42
C SER A 134 -21.20 4.50 -2.58
N LEU A 135 -19.97 4.26 -3.00
CA LEU A 135 -19.60 3.12 -3.82
C LEU A 135 -19.04 2.03 -2.89
N TRP A 136 -19.70 0.90 -2.88
CA TRP A 136 -19.25 -0.35 -2.25
C TRP A 136 -18.39 -1.16 -3.20
N SER A 137 -17.28 -1.70 -2.67
CA SER A 137 -16.51 -2.79 -3.27
C SER A 137 -16.28 -3.89 -2.24
N ASP A 138 -16.38 -5.14 -2.64
CA ASP A 138 -16.15 -6.32 -1.79
C ASP A 138 -14.76 -6.92 -1.95
N THR A 139 -13.91 -6.34 -2.79
CA THR A 139 -12.60 -6.90 -3.12
C THR A 139 -11.52 -6.59 -2.07
N GLU A 140 -11.69 -5.59 -1.22
CA GLU A 140 -10.66 -5.14 -0.30
C GLU A 140 -10.52 -6.04 0.92
N CYS A 141 -9.26 -6.12 1.40
CA CYS A 141 -8.93 -6.76 2.66
C CYS A 141 -8.17 -5.80 3.57
N CYS A 142 -8.28 -6.05 4.87
CA CYS A 142 -7.48 -5.41 5.90
C CYS A 142 -6.52 -6.40 6.55
N VAL A 143 -5.28 -5.99 6.78
CA VAL A 143 -4.31 -6.68 7.63
C VAL A 143 -3.77 -5.71 8.68
N ASP A 144 -3.27 -6.21 9.80
CA ASP A 144 -2.35 -5.39 10.60
C ASP A 144 -0.96 -5.45 9.94
N PRO A 145 -0.46 -4.36 9.34
CA PRO A 145 0.75 -4.44 8.54
C PRO A 145 1.99 -4.81 9.35
N THR A 146 2.01 -4.45 10.64
CA THR A 146 3.15 -4.77 11.51
C THR A 146 3.22 -6.26 11.80
N SER A 147 2.11 -6.87 12.21
CA SER A 147 2.06 -8.31 12.51
C SER A 147 2.21 -9.13 11.23
N ALA A 148 1.54 -8.73 10.14
CA ALA A 148 1.58 -9.44 8.87
C ALA A 148 3.01 -9.52 8.30
N VAL A 149 3.66 -8.38 8.09
CA VAL A 149 5.00 -8.33 7.50
C VAL A 149 6.05 -9.02 8.38
N ARG A 150 5.93 -8.87 9.71
CA ARG A 150 6.90 -9.48 10.65
C ARG A 150 6.69 -10.98 10.92
N SER A 151 5.52 -11.54 10.61
CA SER A 151 5.26 -12.99 10.74
C SER A 151 5.74 -13.79 9.53
N MET A 152 5.75 -13.15 8.36
CA MET A 152 6.08 -13.84 7.11
C MET A 152 7.47 -14.50 7.09
N PRO A 153 8.56 -13.90 7.61
CA PRO A 153 9.87 -14.54 7.60
C PRO A 153 9.89 -15.88 8.30
N ALA A 154 9.29 -16.00 9.47
CA ALA A 154 9.24 -17.26 10.21
C ALA A 154 8.42 -18.32 9.48
N TRP A 155 7.34 -17.93 8.81
CA TRP A 155 6.57 -18.83 7.97
C TRP A 155 7.35 -19.28 6.73
N LEU A 156 7.94 -18.35 5.97
CA LEU A 156 8.74 -18.68 4.78
C LEU A 156 9.93 -19.58 5.11
N HIS A 157 10.57 -19.35 6.26
CA HIS A 157 11.63 -20.22 6.74
C HIS A 157 11.10 -21.64 7.01
N ARG A 158 10.00 -21.79 7.77
CA ARG A 158 9.46 -23.12 8.11
C ARG A 158 8.94 -23.89 6.89
N GLN A 159 8.28 -23.21 5.98
CA GLN A 159 7.57 -23.82 4.86
C GLN A 159 8.47 -24.08 3.64
N TYR A 160 9.39 -23.15 3.38
CA TYR A 160 10.17 -23.12 2.14
C TYR A 160 11.68 -23.08 2.37
N GLN A 161 12.14 -23.13 3.62
CA GLN A 161 13.56 -23.07 3.99
C GLN A 161 14.25 -21.76 3.57
N VAL A 162 13.50 -20.65 3.42
CA VAL A 162 14.09 -19.35 3.14
C VAL A 162 14.98 -18.93 4.31
N GLU A 163 16.20 -18.54 4.03
CA GLU A 163 17.14 -18.02 5.03
C GLU A 163 16.97 -16.50 5.19
N PHE A 164 17.00 -16.01 6.43
CA PHE A 164 16.91 -14.59 6.75
C PHE A 164 18.10 -14.12 7.58
N HIS A 165 18.82 -13.13 7.07
CA HIS A 165 19.90 -12.42 7.76
C HIS A 165 19.42 -11.02 8.16
N PHE A 166 18.85 -10.92 9.35
CA PHE A 166 18.49 -9.63 9.94
C PHE A 166 19.72 -8.93 10.55
N SER A 167 19.63 -7.60 10.76
CA SER A 167 20.75 -6.76 11.21
C SER A 167 21.97 -6.87 10.29
N THR A 168 21.76 -7.17 9.01
CA THR A 168 22.80 -7.41 8.03
C THR A 168 22.60 -6.48 6.83
N ALA A 169 23.39 -5.41 6.79
CA ALA A 169 23.38 -4.47 5.69
C ALA A 169 24.15 -5.02 4.48
N VAL A 170 23.56 -4.97 3.31
CA VAL A 170 24.26 -5.20 2.03
C VAL A 170 24.89 -3.90 1.59
N THR A 171 26.20 -3.91 1.37
CA THR A 171 26.99 -2.73 0.98
C THR A 171 27.41 -2.76 -0.48
N GLN A 172 27.35 -3.94 -1.11
CA GLN A 172 27.64 -4.10 -2.55
C GLN A 172 26.86 -5.29 -3.11
N ALA A 173 26.34 -5.11 -4.31
CA ALA A 173 25.78 -6.18 -5.12
C ALA A 173 26.34 -6.08 -6.55
N GLN A 174 26.70 -7.22 -7.14
CA GLN A 174 27.16 -7.33 -8.51
C GLN A 174 26.81 -8.72 -9.05
N THR A 175 27.05 -8.97 -10.32
CA THR A 175 26.79 -10.27 -10.93
C THR A 175 27.36 -11.40 -10.07
N GLY A 176 26.46 -12.25 -9.58
CA GLY A 176 26.80 -13.46 -8.80
C GLY A 176 27.24 -13.23 -7.35
N LEU A 177 27.27 -11.98 -6.84
CA LEU A 177 27.85 -11.70 -5.54
C LEU A 177 27.13 -10.59 -4.77
N ILE A 178 26.83 -10.85 -3.50
CA ILE A 178 26.48 -9.86 -2.48
C ILE A 178 27.62 -9.76 -1.48
N ARG A 179 27.98 -8.53 -1.06
CA ARG A 179 28.88 -8.25 0.07
C ARG A 179 28.09 -7.58 1.19
N THR A 180 28.18 -8.10 2.38
CA THR A 180 27.60 -7.54 3.60
C THR A 180 28.53 -6.58 4.32
N GLY A 181 28.01 -5.79 5.25
CA GLY A 181 28.76 -4.75 5.96
C GLY A 181 29.92 -5.26 6.83
N ASP A 182 29.87 -6.52 7.27
CA ASP A 182 30.95 -7.21 7.97
C ASP A 182 32.06 -7.72 7.02
N GLY A 183 31.90 -7.51 5.70
CA GLY A 183 32.83 -7.93 4.67
C GLY A 183 32.62 -9.35 4.15
N THR A 184 31.60 -10.07 4.64
CA THR A 184 31.28 -11.42 4.16
C THR A 184 30.75 -11.39 2.72
N HIS A 185 31.12 -12.39 1.94
CA HIS A 185 30.71 -12.56 0.55
C HIS A 185 29.75 -13.73 0.39
N HIS A 186 28.60 -13.49 -0.26
CA HIS A 186 27.57 -14.49 -0.54
C HIS A 186 27.36 -14.61 -2.05
N ARG A 187 27.33 -15.85 -2.58
CA ARG A 187 27.19 -16.10 -4.02
C ARG A 187 25.76 -16.48 -4.38
N PHE A 188 25.23 -15.87 -5.44
CA PHE A 188 23.88 -16.09 -5.94
C PHE A 188 23.86 -16.11 -7.47
N ASP A 189 22.92 -16.87 -8.03
CA ASP A 189 22.66 -16.89 -9.47
C ASP A 189 21.83 -15.69 -9.89
N ARG A 190 20.94 -15.22 -8.99
CA ARG A 190 20.10 -14.03 -9.16
C ARG A 190 20.04 -13.21 -7.87
N ILE A 191 20.02 -11.89 -8.03
CA ILE A 191 19.91 -10.93 -6.93
C ILE A 191 18.77 -9.97 -7.22
N VAL A 192 17.85 -9.83 -6.27
CA VAL A 192 16.73 -8.85 -6.36
C VAL A 192 16.89 -7.81 -5.26
N ILE A 193 16.95 -6.54 -5.64
CA ILE A 193 17.18 -5.41 -4.75
C ILE A 193 15.85 -4.72 -4.49
N CYS A 194 15.31 -4.89 -3.28
CA CYS A 194 14.07 -4.33 -2.78
C CYS A 194 14.34 -3.35 -1.63
N SER A 195 15.23 -2.37 -1.84
CA SER A 195 15.74 -1.47 -0.80
C SER A 195 14.77 -0.35 -0.40
N GLY A 196 13.54 -0.35 -0.93
CA GLY A 196 12.52 0.66 -0.60
C GLY A 196 12.89 2.05 -1.14
N ASP A 197 12.99 3.04 -0.24
CA ASP A 197 13.35 4.43 -0.53
C ASP A 197 14.85 4.73 -0.39
N ASP A 198 15.67 3.71 -0.22
CA ASP A 198 17.14 3.85 -0.19
C ASP A 198 17.71 3.88 -1.62
N PHE A 199 17.86 5.08 -2.14
CA PHE A 199 18.44 5.33 -3.47
C PHE A 199 19.95 5.58 -3.44
N ALA A 200 20.57 5.60 -2.25
CA ALA A 200 21.96 6.02 -2.09
C ALA A 200 22.94 4.85 -1.93
N THR A 201 22.49 3.73 -1.38
CA THR A 201 23.40 2.64 -0.97
C THR A 201 23.77 1.72 -2.15
N LEU A 202 22.79 1.24 -2.93
CA LEU A 202 23.00 0.29 -4.01
C LEU A 202 22.56 0.88 -5.34
N PHE A 203 23.49 0.94 -6.30
CA PHE A 203 23.25 1.44 -7.66
C PHE A 203 22.63 2.85 -7.71
N PRO A 204 23.18 3.84 -7.00
CA PRO A 204 22.61 5.20 -7.00
C PRO A 204 22.51 5.82 -8.40
N GLU A 205 23.39 5.44 -9.32
CA GLU A 205 23.40 5.90 -10.70
C GLU A 205 22.15 5.49 -11.50
N VAL A 206 21.50 4.41 -11.10
CA VAL A 206 20.29 3.88 -11.77
C VAL A 206 19.10 4.80 -11.55
N TYR A 207 19.10 5.56 -10.47
CA TYR A 207 18.01 6.49 -10.12
C TYR A 207 18.20 7.88 -10.75
N ASN A 208 19.37 8.16 -11.35
CA ASN A 208 19.64 9.45 -11.97
C ASN A 208 18.78 9.67 -13.21
N GLY A 209 18.03 10.78 -13.21
CA GLY A 209 17.23 11.19 -14.38
C GLY A 209 15.93 10.42 -14.57
N ILE A 210 15.58 9.50 -13.67
CA ILE A 210 14.27 8.84 -13.69
C ILE A 210 13.30 9.48 -12.68
N PRO A 211 11.99 9.50 -12.95
CA PRO A 211 11.01 10.13 -12.10
C PRO A 211 10.60 9.20 -10.93
N ILE A 212 11.59 8.86 -10.09
CA ILE A 212 11.39 8.14 -8.83
C ILE A 212 11.78 9.06 -7.68
N ARG A 213 10.93 9.20 -6.69
CA ARG A 213 11.13 10.12 -5.55
C ARG A 213 10.64 9.53 -4.26
N PRO A 214 11.21 9.91 -3.11
CA PRO A 214 10.60 9.63 -1.83
C PRO A 214 9.29 10.41 -1.69
N CYS A 215 8.32 9.78 -1.06
CA CYS A 215 7.07 10.39 -0.65
C CYS A 215 6.89 10.19 0.85
N LYS A 216 6.81 11.29 1.60
CA LYS A 216 6.50 11.29 3.03
C LYS A 216 4.99 11.44 3.22
N LEU A 217 4.42 10.63 4.11
CA LEU A 217 3.01 10.71 4.49
C LEU A 217 2.85 10.69 6.01
N HIS A 218 1.89 11.46 6.51
CA HIS A 218 1.52 11.49 7.91
C HIS A 218 0.39 10.51 8.18
N MET A 219 0.53 9.72 9.24
CA MET A 219 -0.42 8.70 9.64
C MET A 219 -0.72 8.79 11.14
N MET A 220 -1.91 8.44 11.51
CA MET A 220 -2.36 8.43 12.89
C MET A 220 -3.10 7.13 13.23
N ARG A 221 -3.18 6.81 14.50
CA ARG A 221 -3.97 5.69 14.99
C ARG A 221 -4.64 6.05 16.30
N THR A 222 -5.93 5.73 16.40
CA THR A 222 -6.69 5.94 17.64
C THR A 222 -6.33 4.90 18.70
N VAL A 223 -6.76 5.13 19.94
CA VAL A 223 -6.94 4.05 20.92
C VAL A 223 -7.98 3.05 20.41
N GLU A 224 -8.08 1.88 21.04
CA GLU A 224 -9.19 0.95 20.80
C GLU A 224 -10.53 1.68 20.93
N GLN A 225 -11.44 1.46 19.97
CA GLN A 225 -12.78 2.03 20.03
C GLN A 225 -13.62 1.35 21.14
N PRO A 226 -14.43 2.10 21.89
CA PRO A 226 -15.12 1.59 23.06
C PRO A 226 -16.19 0.56 22.69
N GLN A 227 -16.54 -0.29 23.66
CA GLN A 227 -17.63 -1.26 23.57
C GLN A 227 -17.58 -2.22 22.38
N GLY A 228 -16.36 -2.51 21.89
CA GLY A 228 -16.18 -3.40 20.75
C GLY A 228 -16.68 -2.84 19.41
N TRP A 229 -16.87 -1.52 19.31
CA TRP A 229 -17.32 -0.86 18.09
C TRP A 229 -16.40 -1.20 16.89
N ARG A 230 -17.00 -1.41 15.74
CA ARG A 230 -16.28 -1.71 14.50
C ARG A 230 -16.75 -0.81 13.36
N ILE A 231 -15.77 -0.30 12.60
CA ILE A 231 -16.04 0.49 11.41
C ILE A 231 -16.65 -0.36 10.29
N GLY A 232 -16.31 -1.66 10.25
CA GLY A 232 -16.67 -2.59 9.19
C GLY A 232 -15.72 -2.48 8.00
N PRO A 233 -16.18 -1.97 6.85
CA PRO A 233 -15.33 -1.79 5.67
C PRO A 233 -14.31 -0.65 5.84
N HIS A 234 -13.33 -0.61 4.95
CA HIS A 234 -12.52 0.60 4.79
C HIS A 234 -13.39 1.78 4.35
N LEU A 235 -13.10 2.97 4.87
CA LEU A 235 -13.78 4.19 4.45
C LEU A 235 -12.81 5.13 3.72
N ALA A 236 -13.26 5.69 2.62
CA ALA A 236 -12.54 6.71 1.85
C ALA A 236 -13.50 7.87 1.52
N GLY A 237 -13.00 9.09 1.55
CA GLY A 237 -13.78 10.28 1.20
C GLY A 237 -13.63 10.71 -0.25
N GLY A 238 -14.39 11.71 -0.67
CA GLY A 238 -14.35 12.27 -2.01
C GLY A 238 -12.97 12.81 -2.42
N LEU A 239 -12.17 13.31 -1.47
CA LEU A 239 -10.78 13.71 -1.72
C LEU A 239 -9.92 12.57 -2.31
N THR A 240 -10.25 11.31 -1.99
CA THR A 240 -9.54 10.13 -2.45
C THR A 240 -9.76 9.85 -3.95
N LEU A 241 -10.90 10.29 -4.51
CA LEU A 241 -11.24 10.08 -5.92
C LEU A 241 -10.23 10.71 -6.88
N ARG A 242 -9.65 11.86 -6.52
CA ARG A 242 -8.62 12.53 -7.33
C ARG A 242 -7.23 11.91 -7.22
N HIS A 243 -7.00 11.08 -6.20
CA HIS A 243 -5.69 10.49 -5.92
C HIS A 243 -5.43 9.23 -6.75
N TYR A 244 -6.43 8.36 -6.87
CA TYR A 244 -6.28 7.06 -7.54
C TYR A 244 -6.56 7.14 -9.04
N PRO A 245 -5.76 6.42 -9.87
CA PRO A 245 -5.86 6.49 -11.32
C PRO A 245 -7.12 5.82 -11.90
N ASN A 246 -7.79 4.97 -11.17
CA ASN A 246 -8.99 4.25 -11.60
C ASN A 246 -10.17 5.17 -11.93
N PHE A 247 -10.26 6.36 -11.29
CA PHE A 247 -11.32 7.34 -11.53
C PHE A 247 -11.01 8.32 -12.68
N LYS A 248 -9.79 8.26 -13.27
CA LYS A 248 -9.35 9.24 -14.30
C LYS A 248 -10.24 9.31 -15.55
N LYS A 249 -11.00 8.25 -15.83
CA LYS A 249 -11.90 8.20 -16.98
C LYS A 249 -13.29 8.83 -16.69
N CYS A 250 -13.60 9.14 -15.42
CA CYS A 250 -14.87 9.74 -15.04
C CYS A 250 -14.91 11.21 -15.48
N PRO A 251 -15.86 11.62 -16.32
CA PRO A 251 -15.92 12.99 -16.87
C PRO A 251 -16.02 14.08 -15.79
N THR A 252 -16.76 13.81 -14.71
CA THR A 252 -16.97 14.79 -13.62
C THR A 252 -15.74 14.96 -12.73
N LEU A 253 -14.73 14.09 -12.81
CA LEU A 253 -13.54 14.19 -11.96
C LEU A 253 -12.82 15.52 -12.08
N ALA A 254 -12.77 16.12 -13.28
CA ALA A 254 -12.14 17.42 -13.51
C ALA A 254 -12.86 18.56 -12.74
N ALA A 255 -14.20 18.54 -12.69
CA ALA A 255 -14.99 19.50 -11.92
C ALA A 255 -14.75 19.35 -10.41
N LEU A 256 -14.70 18.10 -9.91
CA LEU A 256 -14.36 17.81 -8.52
C LEU A 256 -12.96 18.33 -8.15
N GLN A 257 -11.96 18.09 -8.98
CA GLN A 257 -10.60 18.61 -8.78
C GLN A 257 -10.58 20.13 -8.74
N GLN A 258 -11.30 20.80 -9.65
CA GLN A 258 -11.39 22.26 -9.69
C GLN A 258 -12.06 22.83 -8.43
N ARG A 259 -13.15 22.22 -7.95
CA ARG A 259 -13.81 22.62 -6.70
C ARG A 259 -12.84 22.55 -5.52
N ILE A 260 -12.16 21.42 -5.35
CA ILE A 260 -11.22 21.24 -4.24
C ILE A 260 -10.06 22.24 -4.31
N ALA A 261 -9.50 22.47 -5.51
CA ALA A 261 -8.42 23.44 -5.70
C ALA A 261 -8.84 24.88 -5.37
N GLN A 262 -10.10 25.24 -5.60
CA GLN A 262 -10.64 26.56 -5.28
C GLN A 262 -11.00 26.71 -3.80
N GLU A 263 -11.69 25.72 -3.22
CA GLU A 263 -12.18 25.77 -1.84
C GLU A 263 -11.12 25.48 -0.79
N SER A 264 -10.15 24.61 -1.13
CA SER A 264 -9.17 24.09 -0.18
C SER A 264 -7.79 23.84 -0.81
N PRO A 265 -7.13 24.88 -1.37
CA PRO A 265 -5.87 24.74 -2.11
C PRO A 265 -4.71 24.16 -1.27
N HIS A 266 -4.79 24.27 0.05
CA HIS A 266 -3.81 23.69 0.96
C HIS A 266 -3.86 22.14 0.97
N LEU A 267 -5.04 21.53 0.72
CA LEU A 267 -5.19 20.08 0.62
C LEU A 267 -4.46 19.52 -0.60
N ASP A 268 -4.47 20.25 -1.72
CA ASP A 268 -3.72 19.88 -2.92
C ASP A 268 -2.22 19.97 -2.70
N ARG A 269 -1.75 21.09 -2.12
CA ARG A 269 -0.33 21.33 -1.85
C ARG A 269 0.27 20.26 -0.93
N LEU A 270 -0.50 19.78 0.06
CA LEU A 270 -0.08 18.77 1.03
C LEU A 270 -0.44 17.34 0.58
N GLY A 271 -1.08 17.18 -0.59
CA GLY A 271 -1.53 15.90 -1.11
C GLY A 271 -2.49 15.17 -0.15
N ILE A 272 -3.32 15.93 0.60
CA ILE A 272 -4.21 15.33 1.59
C ILE A 272 -5.40 14.67 0.88
N HIS A 273 -5.58 13.40 1.15
CA HIS A 273 -6.82 12.67 0.96
C HIS A 273 -7.05 11.78 2.19
N VAL A 274 -8.31 11.48 2.51
CA VAL A 274 -8.61 10.90 3.83
C VAL A 274 -9.28 9.55 3.72
N MET A 275 -8.71 8.62 4.47
CA MET A 275 -9.14 7.23 4.55
C MET A 275 -9.07 6.73 5.99
N ALA A 276 -9.85 5.68 6.29
CA ALA A 276 -9.79 4.99 7.57
C ALA A 276 -9.87 3.48 7.39
N SER A 277 -9.06 2.76 8.17
CA SER A 277 -9.13 1.30 8.34
C SER A 277 -9.14 0.96 9.82
N GLN A 278 -9.63 -0.21 10.19
CA GLN A 278 -9.60 -0.66 11.58
C GLN A 278 -8.90 -2.01 11.69
N ASN A 279 -7.94 -2.12 12.59
CA ASN A 279 -7.23 -3.36 12.85
C ASN A 279 -8.01 -4.28 13.82
N HIS A 280 -7.49 -5.49 14.03
CA HIS A 280 -8.10 -6.50 14.91
C HIS A 280 -8.17 -6.06 16.39
N LEU A 281 -7.33 -5.11 16.80
CA LEU A 281 -7.33 -4.52 18.15
C LEU A 281 -8.37 -3.41 18.32
N GLY A 282 -9.21 -3.15 17.30
CA GLY A 282 -10.24 -2.11 17.38
C GLY A 282 -9.72 -0.69 17.22
N GLN A 283 -8.45 -0.51 16.89
CA GLN A 283 -7.84 0.80 16.66
C GLN A 283 -8.07 1.23 15.23
N VAL A 284 -8.46 2.49 15.02
CA VAL A 284 -8.66 3.04 13.66
C VAL A 284 -7.39 3.74 13.20
N VAL A 285 -6.86 3.31 12.06
CA VAL A 285 -5.74 3.95 11.35
C VAL A 285 -6.33 5.01 10.42
N LEU A 286 -5.80 6.21 10.52
CA LEU A 286 -6.28 7.43 9.90
C LEU A 286 -5.16 8.10 9.10
N GLY A 287 -5.43 8.67 7.98
CA GLY A 287 -4.48 9.42 7.16
C GLY A 287 -5.12 9.83 5.85
N ASP A 288 -4.33 10.33 4.92
CA ASP A 288 -2.92 10.68 4.98
C ASP A 288 -2.62 11.94 4.16
N SER A 289 -1.38 12.39 4.20
CA SER A 289 -0.82 13.44 3.34
C SER A 289 0.20 12.83 2.38
N HIS A 290 0.58 13.57 1.31
CA HIS A 290 1.60 13.13 0.36
C HIS A 290 2.54 14.28 0.02
N GLN A 291 3.70 14.26 0.62
CA GLN A 291 4.75 15.25 0.39
C GLN A 291 5.86 14.61 -0.45
N TYR A 292 5.96 15.05 -1.70
CA TYR A 292 6.99 14.60 -2.64
C TYR A 292 8.16 15.56 -2.62
N GLY A 293 9.38 15.06 -2.56
CA GLY A 293 10.59 15.87 -2.63
C GLY A 293 11.83 15.00 -2.69
N ASP A 294 12.94 15.57 -3.12
CA ASP A 294 14.24 14.88 -3.13
C ASP A 294 14.81 14.81 -1.69
N GLU A 295 14.39 15.74 -0.84
CA GLU A 295 14.71 15.76 0.60
C GLU A 295 13.44 15.51 1.40
N VAL A 296 13.49 14.55 2.31
CA VAL A 296 12.41 14.26 3.25
C VAL A 296 12.71 14.98 4.55
N GLU A 297 11.90 16.00 4.86
CA GLU A 297 12.00 16.70 6.15
C GLU A 297 11.75 15.71 7.31
N PRO A 298 12.70 15.57 8.27
CA PRO A 298 12.59 14.58 9.33
C PRO A 298 11.53 14.93 10.39
N PHE A 299 11.15 16.20 10.47
CA PHE A 299 10.16 16.68 11.44
C PHE A 299 8.72 16.53 10.90
N ASP A 300 7.83 16.17 11.79
CA ASP A 300 6.38 16.14 11.52
C ASP A 300 5.76 17.42 12.06
N THR A 301 4.89 18.04 11.27
CA THR A 301 4.21 19.26 11.65
C THR A 301 2.77 18.98 12.05
N SER A 302 2.32 19.56 13.17
CA SER A 302 0.98 19.31 13.72
C SER A 302 -0.14 19.85 12.83
N ASP A 303 0.13 20.87 12.01
CA ASP A 303 -0.85 21.45 11.08
C ASP A 303 -1.30 20.44 10.01
N ILE A 304 -0.42 19.57 9.55
CA ILE A 304 -0.79 18.48 8.61
C ILE A 304 -1.74 17.50 9.27
N ASP A 305 -1.42 17.06 10.49
CA ASP A 305 -2.30 16.17 11.27
C ASP A 305 -3.66 16.81 11.52
N GLU A 306 -3.69 18.11 11.86
CA GLU A 306 -4.92 18.85 12.07
C GLU A 306 -5.77 18.94 10.80
N HIS A 307 -5.15 19.19 9.63
CA HIS A 307 -5.85 19.19 8.35
C HIS A 307 -6.44 17.81 8.03
N ILE A 308 -5.68 16.74 8.23
CA ILE A 308 -6.18 15.38 8.03
C ILE A 308 -7.37 15.08 8.94
N LEU A 309 -7.27 15.36 10.24
CA LEU A 309 -8.35 15.15 11.20
C LEU A 309 -9.59 15.99 10.87
N LYS A 310 -9.39 17.24 10.46
CA LYS A 310 -10.47 18.17 10.07
C LYS A 310 -11.26 17.65 8.86
N GLU A 311 -10.57 17.03 7.89
CA GLU A 311 -11.25 16.42 6.74
C GLU A 311 -11.91 15.08 7.11
N LEU A 312 -11.28 14.29 7.97
CA LEU A 312 -11.85 13.02 8.42
C LEU A 312 -13.18 13.20 9.17
N VAL A 313 -13.29 14.16 10.10
CA VAL A 313 -14.52 14.37 10.88
C VAL A 313 -15.72 14.80 10.03
N LYS A 314 -15.49 15.32 8.82
CA LYS A 314 -16.55 15.63 7.87
C LYS A 314 -17.22 14.38 7.30
N ILE A 315 -16.45 13.29 7.14
CA ILE A 315 -16.89 12.08 6.43
C ILE A 315 -17.03 10.85 7.33
N ILE A 316 -16.36 10.85 8.49
CA ILE A 316 -16.30 9.70 9.41
C ILE A 316 -16.79 10.12 10.79
N HIS A 317 -17.55 9.22 11.41
CA HIS A 317 -17.98 9.33 12.81
C HIS A 317 -17.33 8.21 13.64
N LEU A 318 -16.53 8.59 14.66
CA LEU A 318 -15.90 7.64 15.60
C LEU A 318 -16.41 7.88 17.01
N PRO A 319 -16.64 6.83 17.81
CA PRO A 319 -16.96 6.96 19.23
C PRO A 319 -15.88 7.69 20.03
N THR A 320 -14.61 7.54 19.64
CA THR A 320 -13.50 8.31 20.21
C THR A 320 -12.47 8.67 19.15
N TRP A 321 -12.02 9.94 19.19
CA TRP A 321 -10.92 10.48 18.37
C TRP A 321 -9.60 10.53 19.13
N GLN A 322 -9.52 9.93 20.34
CA GLN A 322 -8.30 9.90 21.10
C GLN A 322 -7.20 9.16 20.34
N LEU A 323 -6.12 9.84 20.03
CA LEU A 323 -4.99 9.27 19.31
C LEU A 323 -4.05 8.54 20.26
N GLN A 324 -3.64 7.32 19.88
CA GLN A 324 -2.63 6.54 20.56
C GLN A 324 -1.23 6.79 19.97
N ALA A 325 -1.15 6.94 18.65
CA ALA A 325 0.12 7.10 17.95
C ALA A 325 -0.01 8.01 16.73
N ARG A 326 1.11 8.70 16.43
CA ARG A 326 1.37 9.42 15.19
C ARG A 326 2.71 8.96 14.65
N TRP A 327 2.83 8.90 13.34
CA TRP A 327 4.09 8.57 12.66
C TRP A 327 4.07 9.07 11.23
N HIS A 328 5.24 9.15 10.62
CA HIS A 328 5.34 9.27 9.17
C HIS A 328 5.84 7.97 8.55
N GLY A 329 5.41 7.73 7.31
CA GLY A 329 5.99 6.74 6.41
C GLY A 329 6.74 7.44 5.29
N VAL A 330 7.78 6.78 4.77
CA VAL A 330 8.44 7.21 3.53
C VAL A 330 8.49 6.02 2.59
N TYR A 331 8.06 6.22 1.35
CA TYR A 331 8.16 5.21 0.32
C TYR A 331 8.70 5.78 -0.98
N ALA A 332 9.32 4.94 -1.80
CA ALA A 332 9.69 5.27 -3.17
C ALA A 332 8.45 5.31 -4.06
N LYS A 333 8.25 6.41 -4.79
CA LYS A 333 7.20 6.54 -5.80
C LYS A 333 7.80 6.74 -7.19
N TYR A 334 7.59 5.76 -8.05
CA TYR A 334 7.85 5.87 -9.49
C TYR A 334 6.62 6.44 -10.17
N THR A 335 6.75 7.56 -10.91
CA THR A 335 5.59 8.26 -11.51
C THR A 335 5.27 7.83 -12.92
N ASP A 336 6.22 7.23 -13.64
CA ASP A 336 6.01 6.73 -15.00
C ASP A 336 5.47 5.29 -15.05
N GLY A 337 5.20 4.73 -13.85
CA GLY A 337 4.65 3.39 -13.73
C GLY A 337 4.26 3.03 -12.31
N LEU A 338 3.83 1.79 -12.12
CA LEU A 338 3.40 1.26 -10.82
C LEU A 338 4.56 0.62 -10.05
N VAL A 339 5.64 0.28 -10.73
CA VAL A 339 6.86 -0.30 -10.17
C VAL A 339 8.04 0.11 -11.04
N PHE A 340 9.18 0.35 -10.42
CA PHE A 340 10.46 0.47 -11.09
C PHE A 340 11.18 -0.88 -11.03
N GLU A 341 11.34 -1.50 -12.20
CA GLU A 341 12.04 -2.77 -12.39
C GLU A 341 13.13 -2.56 -13.43
N GLN A 342 14.39 -2.80 -13.04
CA GLN A 342 15.52 -2.63 -13.95
C GLN A 342 16.60 -3.69 -13.71
N VAL A 343 17.06 -4.34 -14.78
CA VAL A 343 18.29 -5.15 -14.77
C VAL A 343 19.48 -4.20 -14.76
N VAL A 344 20.24 -4.19 -13.66
CA VAL A 344 21.38 -3.28 -13.45
C VAL A 344 22.72 -3.94 -13.71
N ALA A 345 22.76 -5.26 -13.65
CA ALA A 345 23.89 -6.10 -14.08
C ALA A 345 23.35 -7.50 -14.43
N PRO A 346 24.08 -8.37 -15.14
CA PRO A 346 23.63 -9.73 -15.41
C PRO A 346 23.23 -10.46 -14.12
N GLY A 347 21.96 -10.86 -14.02
CA GLY A 347 21.39 -11.51 -12.84
C GLY A 347 21.13 -10.61 -11.64
N VAL A 348 21.25 -9.28 -11.75
CA VAL A 348 20.96 -8.32 -10.68
C VAL A 348 19.85 -7.38 -11.11
N ILE A 349 18.76 -7.35 -10.37
CA ILE A 349 17.54 -6.61 -10.68
C ILE A 349 17.18 -5.69 -9.51
N VAL A 350 16.94 -4.42 -9.79
CA VAL A 350 16.32 -3.47 -8.84
C VAL A 350 14.81 -3.54 -9.02
N PHE A 351 14.09 -3.67 -7.91
CA PHE A 351 12.64 -3.72 -7.87
C PHE A 351 12.12 -2.84 -6.72
N THR A 352 11.64 -1.65 -7.05
CA THR A 352 11.19 -0.64 -6.08
C THR A 352 10.15 0.32 -6.70
N GLY A 353 9.83 1.43 -6.06
CA GLY A 353 9.00 2.49 -6.62
C GLY A 353 7.49 2.22 -6.60
N LEU A 354 7.02 1.23 -5.84
CA LEU A 354 5.61 0.82 -5.74
C LEU A 354 4.68 1.92 -5.19
N GLY A 355 5.24 2.96 -4.58
CA GLY A 355 4.46 4.01 -3.94
C GLY A 355 3.54 3.46 -2.85
N GLY A 356 2.35 4.03 -2.71
CA GLY A 356 1.32 3.57 -1.77
C GLY A 356 0.71 2.19 -2.10
N ASN A 357 1.05 1.58 -3.27
CA ASN A 357 0.45 0.34 -3.73
C ASN A 357 1.19 -0.93 -3.28
N GLY A 358 2.26 -0.81 -2.50
CA GLY A 358 3.09 -1.94 -2.09
C GLY A 358 2.31 -3.08 -1.43
N MET A 359 1.41 -2.77 -0.50
CA MET A 359 0.57 -3.79 0.15
C MET A 359 -0.39 -4.46 -0.83
N THR A 360 -0.94 -3.70 -1.76
CA THR A 360 -1.91 -4.21 -2.73
C THR A 360 -1.27 -5.05 -3.83
N LEU A 361 -0.09 -4.66 -4.34
CA LEU A 361 0.43 -5.22 -5.59
C LEU A 361 1.63 -6.14 -5.44
N SER A 362 2.38 -6.09 -4.32
CA SER A 362 3.69 -6.74 -4.24
C SER A 362 3.67 -8.23 -4.56
N PHE A 363 2.69 -8.98 -4.08
CA PHE A 363 2.65 -10.43 -4.31
C PHE A 363 2.35 -10.77 -5.78
N GLY A 364 1.37 -10.11 -6.37
CA GLY A 364 1.03 -10.34 -7.77
C GLY A 364 2.12 -9.86 -8.72
N LEU A 365 2.76 -8.71 -8.43
CA LEU A 365 3.87 -8.19 -9.24
C LEU A 365 5.12 -9.07 -9.13
N ALA A 366 5.42 -9.59 -7.95
CA ALA A 366 6.55 -10.53 -7.80
C ALA A 366 6.30 -11.80 -8.62
N GLU A 367 5.07 -12.35 -8.57
CA GLU A 367 4.70 -13.53 -9.35
C GLU A 367 4.81 -13.29 -10.85
N ASP A 368 4.29 -12.15 -11.33
CA ASP A 368 4.40 -11.73 -12.72
C ASP A 368 5.87 -11.56 -13.15
N ALA A 369 6.70 -10.89 -12.32
CA ALA A 369 8.12 -10.72 -12.56
C ALA A 369 8.85 -12.07 -12.69
N TRP A 370 8.64 -12.99 -11.75
CA TRP A 370 9.24 -14.31 -11.80
C TRP A 370 8.79 -15.12 -13.00
N SER A 371 7.52 -15.01 -13.42
CA SER A 371 7.02 -15.66 -14.64
C SER A 371 7.68 -15.13 -15.91
N ARG A 372 8.02 -13.83 -15.96
CA ARG A 372 8.77 -13.22 -17.08
C ARG A 372 10.26 -13.53 -17.04
N TRP A 373 10.84 -13.63 -15.84
CA TRP A 373 12.28 -13.90 -15.70
C TRP A 373 12.65 -15.36 -15.95
N GLU A 374 11.69 -16.27 -15.78
CA GLU A 374 11.85 -17.72 -15.98
C GLU A 374 10.63 -18.25 -16.73
N PRO A 375 10.53 -18.00 -18.03
CA PRO A 375 9.47 -18.59 -18.83
C PRO A 375 9.59 -20.12 -18.78
N LEU A 376 8.45 -20.80 -18.60
CA LEU A 376 8.32 -22.27 -18.55
C LEU A 376 8.87 -22.94 -19.79
#